data_ae97d5fc741ecc742f5c1c4a2fef0007
#
_entry.id   ae97d5fc741ecc742f5c1c4a2fef0007
#
_cell.length_a   1.000
_cell.length_b   1.000
_cell.length_c   1.000
_cell.angle_alpha   90.00
_cell.angle_beta   90.00
_cell.angle_gamma   90.00
#
_symmetry.space_group_name_H-M   'P 1'
#
loop_
_entity.id
_entity.type
_entity.pdbx_description
1 polymer ?
#
loop_
_entity_poly.entity_id
_entity_poly.type
_entity_poly.pdbx_seq_one_letter_code
_entity_poly.pdbx_strand_id
1 'polypeptide(L)'
;MAGEENNRGAFHIQAFYCREMDAPIYARLCEAIATGLTRSSRTGAAMLDWAGEPTRDALPLRFIGGLHALVLAGADDDLADVFSGVIDQPAAIETVLARVLTDHDDALLPWLDGPPQTNEPGRSAALMLGLLAVAERLGPKLEIIEIGSSGGLNLLIDRYRFDFGGAGVGPKDAPVTITPEWRGEPPAIPPIDIISTRGCDVRPLTVTDP
;
A
#
# COMPACT_ATOMS: atom_id res chain seq x y z
N MET A 1 2.62 -1.49 30.25
CA MET A 1 4.02 -1.05 30.04
C MET A 1 4.73 -1.89 29.00
N ALA A 2 4.92 -3.21 29.19
CA ALA A 2 5.59 -4.04 28.15
C ALA A 2 4.83 -4.04 26.80
N GLY A 3 3.50 -4.01 26.81
CA GLY A 3 2.70 -3.94 25.59
C GLY A 3 2.84 -2.61 24.85
N GLU A 4 2.84 -1.48 25.58
CA GLU A 4 3.02 -0.16 24.97
C GLU A 4 4.37 0.00 24.29
N GLU A 5 5.45 -0.47 24.95
CA GLU A 5 6.80 -0.44 24.36
C GLU A 5 6.87 -1.25 23.06
N ASN A 6 6.25 -2.43 23.03
CA ASN A 6 6.16 -3.25 21.84
C ASN A 6 5.34 -2.57 20.74
N ASN A 7 4.22 -1.92 21.09
CA ASN A 7 3.37 -1.22 20.14
C ASN A 7 4.09 -0.02 19.51
N ARG A 8 4.86 0.76 20.30
CA ARG A 8 5.75 1.81 19.79
C ARG A 8 6.88 1.23 18.94
N GLY A 9 7.47 0.12 19.37
CA GLY A 9 8.55 -0.58 18.67
C GLY A 9 8.17 -0.99 17.26
N ALA A 10 6.90 -1.35 17.01
CA ALA A 10 6.43 -1.68 15.66
C ALA A 10 6.54 -0.50 14.68
N PHE A 11 6.35 0.73 15.15
CA PHE A 11 6.56 1.92 14.31
C PHE A 11 8.05 2.15 14.00
N HIS A 12 8.96 1.90 14.93
CA HIS A 12 10.40 1.95 14.63
C HIS A 12 10.81 0.89 13.61
N ILE A 13 10.26 -0.33 13.70
CA ILE A 13 10.47 -1.39 12.72
C ILE A 13 9.96 -0.94 11.35
N GLN A 14 8.76 -0.37 11.29
CA GLN A 14 8.20 0.14 10.03
C GLN A 14 9.03 1.29 9.46
N ALA A 15 9.54 2.20 10.29
CA ALA A 15 10.43 3.28 9.87
C ALA A 15 11.71 2.75 9.21
N PHE A 16 12.28 1.67 9.76
CA PHE A 16 13.44 1.00 9.15
C PHE A 16 13.10 0.50 7.73
N TYR A 17 12.00 -0.24 7.55
CA TYR A 17 11.60 -0.72 6.22
C TYR A 17 11.27 0.42 5.24
N CYS A 18 10.65 1.50 5.72
CA CYS A 18 10.39 2.67 4.88
C CYS A 18 11.69 3.31 4.36
N ARG A 19 12.75 3.35 5.18
CA ARG A 19 14.07 3.82 4.73
C ARG A 19 14.69 2.91 3.67
N GLU A 20 14.64 1.60 3.88
CA GLU A 20 15.16 0.61 2.91
C GLU A 20 14.43 0.66 1.55
N MET A 21 13.17 1.07 1.56
CA MET A 21 12.33 1.20 0.35
C MET A 21 12.32 2.61 -0.25
N ASP A 22 13.25 3.49 0.16
CA ASP A 22 13.33 4.89 -0.29
C ASP A 22 12.03 5.69 -0.09
N ALA A 23 11.38 5.47 1.05
CA ALA A 23 10.15 6.16 1.46
C ALA A 23 10.39 7.04 2.71
N PRO A 24 11.23 8.11 2.63
CA PRO A 24 11.73 8.84 3.80
C PRO A 24 10.63 9.58 4.57
N ILE A 25 9.56 10.00 3.90
CA ILE A 25 8.43 10.69 4.55
C ILE A 25 7.72 9.74 5.52
N TYR A 26 7.42 8.53 5.06
CA TYR A 26 6.78 7.50 5.90
C TYR A 26 7.70 7.07 7.06
N ALA A 27 9.02 7.03 6.85
CA ALA A 27 9.97 6.75 7.91
C ALA A 27 9.91 7.82 9.01
N ARG A 28 9.91 9.12 8.65
CA ARG A 28 9.79 10.24 9.61
C ARG A 28 8.46 10.22 10.36
N LEU A 29 7.35 9.94 9.65
CA LEU A 29 6.03 9.78 10.28
C LEU A 29 6.05 8.65 11.32
N CYS A 30 6.58 7.48 10.98
CA CYS A 30 6.70 6.36 11.90
C CYS A 30 7.51 6.71 13.14
N GLU A 31 8.66 7.39 13.00
CA GLU A 31 9.48 7.81 14.14
C GLU A 31 8.73 8.82 15.03
N ALA A 32 8.08 9.82 14.43
CA ALA A 32 7.30 10.81 15.18
C ALA A 32 6.11 10.18 15.92
N ILE A 33 5.45 9.18 15.32
CA ILE A 33 4.38 8.41 15.98
C ILE A 33 4.95 7.62 17.15
N ALA A 34 6.05 6.88 16.94
CA ALA A 34 6.67 6.07 17.99
C ALA A 34 7.00 6.90 19.24
N THR A 35 7.48 8.14 19.07
CA THR A 35 7.88 9.04 20.17
C THR A 35 6.70 9.86 20.71
N GLY A 36 5.90 10.47 19.83
CA GLY A 36 4.88 11.46 20.20
C GLY A 36 3.49 10.90 20.51
N LEU A 37 3.22 9.61 20.27
CA LEU A 37 1.90 9.03 20.49
C LEU A 37 1.48 9.09 21.96
N THR A 38 0.26 9.59 22.21
CA THR A 38 -0.34 9.70 23.56
C THR A 38 -1.73 9.10 23.60
N ARG A 39 -2.34 9.02 24.80
CA ARG A 39 -3.72 8.57 25.01
C ARG A 39 -4.72 9.74 24.98
N SER A 40 -4.36 10.86 24.36
CA SER A 40 -5.25 12.04 24.29
C SER A 40 -6.44 11.85 23.35
N SER A 41 -6.40 10.86 22.45
CA SER A 41 -7.48 10.47 21.55
C SER A 41 -7.82 8.98 21.72
N ARG A 42 -8.98 8.55 21.25
CA ARG A 42 -9.39 7.12 21.25
C ARG A 42 -8.47 6.31 20.33
N THR A 43 -8.12 6.85 19.18
CA THR A 43 -7.19 6.23 18.23
C THR A 43 -5.80 6.05 18.85
N GLY A 44 -5.27 7.09 19.52
CA GLY A 44 -3.98 7.02 20.20
C GLY A 44 -3.99 6.00 21.33
N ALA A 45 -5.06 6.00 22.16
CA ALA A 45 -5.23 5.00 23.21
C ALA A 45 -5.30 3.57 22.65
N ALA A 46 -6.12 3.35 21.59
CA ALA A 46 -6.26 2.03 20.96
C ALA A 46 -4.94 1.49 20.41
N MET A 47 -4.10 2.35 19.83
CA MET A 47 -2.77 1.94 19.35
C MET A 47 -1.81 1.59 20.49
N LEU A 48 -1.78 2.41 21.54
CA LEU A 48 -0.91 2.16 22.70
C LEU A 48 -1.34 0.92 23.51
N ASP A 49 -2.63 0.64 23.53
CA ASP A 49 -3.23 -0.50 24.23
C ASP A 49 -3.51 -1.68 23.28
N TRP A 50 -2.89 -1.70 22.07
CA TRP A 50 -3.09 -2.79 21.11
C TRP A 50 -2.81 -4.14 21.74
N ALA A 51 -3.83 -5.01 21.74
CA ALA A 51 -3.76 -6.30 22.39
C ALA A 51 -3.14 -7.41 21.53
N GLY A 52 -3.04 -7.18 20.20
CA GLY A 52 -2.47 -8.11 19.24
C GLY A 52 -0.94 -8.01 19.13
N GLU A 53 -0.41 -8.63 18.08
CA GLU A 53 1.00 -8.48 17.70
C GLU A 53 1.08 -7.33 16.66
N PRO A 54 1.61 -6.14 17.03
CA PRO A 54 1.43 -4.92 16.24
C PRO A 54 2.09 -4.98 14.85
N THR A 55 3.22 -5.70 14.71
CA THR A 55 3.90 -5.85 13.41
C THR A 55 3.13 -6.82 12.52
N ARG A 56 2.75 -7.99 13.04
CA ARG A 56 1.97 -8.98 12.28
C ARG A 56 0.60 -8.45 11.90
N ASP A 57 -0.03 -7.69 12.79
CA ASP A 57 -1.34 -7.10 12.57
C ASP A 57 -1.27 -5.85 11.69
N ALA A 58 -0.08 -5.44 11.24
CA ALA A 58 0.18 -4.27 10.42
C ALA A 58 -0.31 -2.95 11.04
N LEU A 59 -0.23 -2.82 12.39
CA LEU A 59 -0.71 -1.64 13.11
C LEU A 59 -0.18 -0.32 12.56
N PRO A 60 1.14 -0.16 12.27
CA PRO A 60 1.65 1.07 11.67
C PRO A 60 1.01 1.39 10.32
N LEU A 61 0.80 0.39 9.46
CA LEU A 61 0.24 0.60 8.13
C LEU A 61 -1.26 0.96 8.19
N ARG A 62 -2.01 0.40 9.15
CA ARG A 62 -3.42 0.77 9.40
C ARG A 62 -3.52 2.27 9.69
N PHE A 63 -2.74 2.74 10.65
CA PHE A 63 -2.81 4.14 11.08
C PHE A 63 -2.29 5.11 10.00
N ILE A 64 -1.14 4.82 9.38
CA ILE A 64 -0.58 5.66 8.31
C ILE A 64 -1.51 5.68 7.09
N GLY A 65 -2.20 4.57 6.79
CA GLY A 65 -3.24 4.53 5.75
C GLY A 65 -4.36 5.53 6.03
N GLY A 66 -4.83 5.62 7.28
CA GLY A 66 -5.82 6.60 7.71
C GLY A 66 -5.33 8.05 7.56
N LEU A 67 -4.09 8.32 7.98
CA LEU A 67 -3.48 9.65 7.79
C LEU A 67 -3.40 10.02 6.30
N HIS A 68 -2.96 9.09 5.46
CA HIS A 68 -2.86 9.34 4.01
C HIS A 68 -4.24 9.55 3.37
N ALA A 69 -5.27 8.85 3.84
CA ALA A 69 -6.65 9.06 3.37
C ALA A 69 -7.14 10.48 3.69
N LEU A 70 -6.82 11.04 4.86
CA LEU A 70 -7.14 12.44 5.19
C LEU A 70 -6.46 13.41 4.22
N VAL A 71 -5.19 13.17 3.87
CA VAL A 71 -4.46 13.97 2.88
C VAL A 71 -5.13 13.89 1.51
N LEU A 72 -5.45 12.69 1.03
CA LEU A 72 -6.09 12.48 -0.26
C LEU A 72 -7.50 13.11 -0.32
N ALA A 73 -8.19 13.16 0.81
CA ALA A 73 -9.50 13.81 0.93
C ALA A 73 -9.38 15.36 1.04
N GLY A 74 -8.17 15.92 1.16
CA GLY A 74 -7.97 17.35 1.41
C GLY A 74 -8.53 17.80 2.77
N ALA A 75 -8.51 16.91 3.77
CA ALA A 75 -9.13 17.16 5.06
C ALA A 75 -8.23 17.96 6.04
N ASP A 76 -6.92 18.02 5.77
CA ASP A 76 -5.96 18.67 6.66
C ASP A 76 -4.71 19.16 5.89
N ASP A 77 -4.56 20.47 5.80
CA ASP A 77 -3.47 21.10 5.03
C ASP A 77 -2.10 20.91 5.69
N ASP A 78 -1.99 21.02 7.02
CA ASP A 78 -0.70 20.84 7.71
C ASP A 78 -0.23 19.37 7.58
N LEU A 79 -1.16 18.40 7.62
CA LEU A 79 -0.84 17.00 7.38
C LEU A 79 -0.38 16.79 5.94
N ALA A 80 -1.00 17.46 4.96
CA ALA A 80 -0.56 17.43 3.57
C ALA A 80 0.86 18.02 3.43
N ASP A 81 1.20 19.08 4.17
CA ASP A 81 2.55 19.65 4.22
C ASP A 81 3.57 18.69 4.82
N VAL A 82 3.20 17.86 5.80
CA VAL A 82 4.06 16.78 6.30
C VAL A 82 4.30 15.73 5.20
N PHE A 83 3.25 15.29 4.49
CA PHE A 83 3.37 14.28 3.43
C PHE A 83 4.13 14.80 2.20
N SER A 84 4.05 16.09 1.90
CA SER A 84 4.84 16.73 0.83
C SER A 84 6.28 17.03 1.22
N GLY A 85 6.63 16.93 2.52
CA GLY A 85 7.95 17.23 3.06
C GLY A 85 8.22 18.72 3.28
N VAL A 86 7.21 19.59 3.22
CA VAL A 86 7.29 21.00 3.61
C VAL A 86 7.51 21.11 5.12
N ILE A 87 6.77 20.31 5.90
CA ILE A 87 7.01 20.13 7.33
C ILE A 87 7.84 18.85 7.51
N ASP A 88 9.13 19.00 7.81
CA ASP A 88 10.08 17.88 7.88
C ASP A 88 10.78 17.73 9.24
N GLN A 89 10.66 18.74 10.13
CA GLN A 89 11.28 18.71 11.45
C GLN A 89 10.51 17.81 12.41
N PRO A 90 11.17 16.86 13.12
CA PRO A 90 10.49 15.87 13.97
C PRO A 90 9.49 16.48 14.96
N ALA A 91 9.86 17.53 15.67
CA ALA A 91 8.98 18.19 16.65
C ALA A 91 7.76 18.87 16.00
N ALA A 92 7.89 19.38 14.78
CA ALA A 92 6.77 19.94 14.03
C ALA A 92 5.82 18.84 13.56
N ILE A 93 6.35 17.71 13.08
CA ILE A 93 5.56 16.53 12.70
C ILE A 93 4.78 15.99 13.91
N GLU A 94 5.42 15.85 15.08
CA GLU A 94 4.76 15.43 16.33
C GLU A 94 3.61 16.37 16.72
N THR A 95 3.81 17.68 16.56
CA THR A 95 2.78 18.69 16.86
C THR A 95 1.57 18.54 15.92
N VAL A 96 1.82 18.38 14.61
CA VAL A 96 0.74 18.14 13.63
C VAL A 96 0.00 16.85 13.95
N LEU A 97 0.73 15.75 14.20
CA LEU A 97 0.13 14.45 14.51
C LEU A 97 -0.73 14.48 15.79
N ALA A 98 -0.29 15.17 16.84
CA ALA A 98 -1.05 15.33 18.09
C ALA A 98 -2.38 16.06 17.85
N ARG A 99 -2.38 17.13 17.04
CA ARG A 99 -3.58 17.86 16.63
C ARG A 99 -4.49 16.97 15.76
N VAL A 100 -3.94 16.37 14.72
CA VAL A 100 -4.68 15.50 13.77
C VAL A 100 -5.37 14.35 14.50
N LEU A 101 -4.70 13.71 15.47
CA LEU A 101 -5.28 12.65 16.31
C LEU A 101 -6.46 13.15 17.17
N THR A 102 -6.50 14.44 17.50
CA THR A 102 -7.63 15.02 18.25
C THR A 102 -8.75 15.44 17.33
N ASP A 103 -8.41 16.16 16.25
CA ASP A 103 -9.40 16.77 15.35
C ASP A 103 -10.10 15.76 14.44
N HIS A 104 -9.38 14.68 14.07
CA HIS A 104 -9.86 13.64 13.16
C HIS A 104 -9.99 12.25 13.79
N ASP A 105 -10.11 12.17 15.13
CA ASP A 105 -10.16 10.91 15.87
C ASP A 105 -11.30 9.98 15.37
N ASP A 106 -12.49 10.52 15.09
CA ASP A 106 -13.63 9.77 14.55
C ASP A 106 -13.37 9.17 13.18
N ALA A 107 -12.60 9.85 12.34
CA ALA A 107 -12.23 9.40 11.01
C ALA A 107 -11.07 8.38 11.02
N LEU A 108 -10.16 8.51 12.00
CA LEU A 108 -8.96 7.66 12.09
C LEU A 108 -9.22 6.33 12.80
N LEU A 109 -10.06 6.33 13.84
CA LEU A 109 -10.28 5.12 14.66
C LEU A 109 -10.71 3.89 13.84
N PRO A 110 -11.64 3.99 12.86
CA PRO A 110 -12.08 2.84 12.04
C PRO A 110 -10.98 2.20 11.21
N TRP A 111 -9.89 2.93 10.90
CA TRP A 111 -8.75 2.36 10.17
C TRP A 111 -8.02 1.27 10.94
N LEU A 112 -8.19 1.23 12.26
CA LEU A 112 -7.60 0.19 13.11
C LEU A 112 -8.37 -1.15 13.05
N ASP A 113 -9.60 -1.18 12.54
CA ASP A 113 -10.48 -2.38 12.54
C ASP A 113 -9.97 -3.49 11.59
N GLY A 114 -9.17 -3.15 10.59
CA GLY A 114 -8.66 -4.14 9.64
C GLY A 114 -7.34 -3.72 9.00
N PRO A 115 -6.55 -4.67 8.48
CA PRO A 115 -5.33 -4.34 7.76
C PRO A 115 -5.66 -3.56 6.49
N PRO A 116 -4.77 -2.64 6.06
CA PRO A 116 -4.95 -1.94 4.82
C PRO A 116 -4.99 -2.93 3.66
N GLN A 117 -5.86 -2.68 2.70
CA GLN A 117 -5.88 -3.44 1.45
C GLN A 117 -4.66 -3.05 0.60
N THR A 118 -3.88 -4.04 0.21
CA THR A 118 -2.66 -3.84 -0.59
C THR A 118 -2.85 -4.42 -1.98
N ASN A 119 -3.56 -3.70 -2.85
CA ASN A 119 -3.76 -4.08 -4.24
C ASN A 119 -2.89 -3.20 -5.14
N GLU A 120 -1.67 -3.63 -5.39
CA GLU A 120 -0.65 -2.85 -6.10
C GLU A 120 -0.49 -3.38 -7.53
N PRO A 121 -0.88 -2.59 -8.57
CA PRO A 121 -0.86 -3.02 -9.97
C PRO A 121 0.53 -3.38 -10.51
N GLY A 122 1.60 -2.78 -9.98
CA GLY A 122 2.97 -3.06 -10.40
C GLY A 122 3.37 -4.53 -10.23
N ARG A 123 2.78 -5.23 -9.23
CA ARG A 123 2.97 -6.68 -9.06
C ARG A 123 2.52 -7.50 -10.25
N SER A 124 1.59 -7.00 -11.05
CA SER A 124 1.12 -7.68 -12.25
C SER A 124 2.22 -7.83 -13.30
N ALA A 125 3.32 -7.06 -13.24
CA ALA A 125 4.48 -7.26 -14.11
C ALA A 125 5.12 -8.64 -13.89
N ALA A 126 5.33 -9.03 -12.63
CA ALA A 126 5.87 -10.36 -12.32
C ALA A 126 4.88 -11.48 -12.69
N LEU A 127 3.57 -11.24 -12.49
CA LEU A 127 2.54 -12.19 -12.90
C LEU A 127 2.52 -12.35 -14.42
N MET A 128 2.59 -11.27 -15.20
CA MET A 128 2.64 -11.32 -16.66
C MET A 128 3.83 -12.15 -17.16
N LEU A 129 5.02 -12.00 -16.58
CA LEU A 129 6.17 -12.85 -16.94
C LEU A 129 5.90 -14.33 -16.69
N GLY A 130 5.27 -14.66 -15.57
CA GLY A 130 4.83 -16.03 -15.30
C GLY A 130 3.82 -16.55 -16.33
N LEU A 131 2.84 -15.72 -16.72
CA LEU A 131 1.84 -16.06 -17.72
C LEU A 131 2.45 -16.24 -19.12
N LEU A 132 3.44 -15.43 -19.50
CA LEU A 132 4.17 -15.62 -20.76
C LEU A 132 4.89 -16.97 -20.78
N ALA A 133 5.55 -17.35 -19.68
CA ALA A 133 6.21 -18.66 -19.58
C ALA A 133 5.22 -19.84 -19.62
N VAL A 134 4.02 -19.64 -19.06
CA VAL A 134 2.92 -20.65 -19.15
C VAL A 134 2.39 -20.73 -20.58
N ALA A 135 2.14 -19.57 -21.21
CA ALA A 135 1.62 -19.50 -22.59
C ALA A 135 2.58 -20.16 -23.59
N GLU A 136 3.89 -19.99 -23.42
CA GLU A 136 4.91 -20.64 -24.25
C GLU A 136 4.84 -22.17 -24.19
N ARG A 137 4.52 -22.73 -23.01
CA ARG A 137 4.55 -24.19 -22.79
C ARG A 137 3.20 -24.86 -23.02
N LEU A 138 2.11 -24.19 -22.65
CA LEU A 138 0.76 -24.78 -22.62
C LEU A 138 -0.18 -24.22 -23.69
N GLY A 139 0.24 -23.16 -24.40
CA GLY A 139 -0.55 -22.48 -25.41
C GLY A 139 -1.07 -21.13 -24.94
N PRO A 140 -1.50 -20.28 -25.89
CA PRO A 140 -1.73 -18.86 -25.63
C PRO A 140 -2.98 -18.54 -24.81
N LYS A 141 -3.99 -19.42 -24.76
CA LYS A 141 -5.29 -19.15 -24.14
C LYS A 141 -5.24 -19.45 -22.65
N LEU A 142 -5.42 -18.42 -21.83
CA LEU A 142 -5.36 -18.54 -20.38
C LEU A 142 -6.64 -17.99 -19.73
N GLU A 143 -7.12 -18.70 -18.71
CA GLU A 143 -8.10 -18.19 -17.75
C GLU A 143 -7.38 -17.94 -16.42
N ILE A 144 -7.67 -16.80 -15.80
CA ILE A 144 -7.03 -16.39 -14.55
C ILE A 144 -8.05 -16.39 -13.42
N ILE A 145 -7.67 -16.98 -12.29
CA ILE A 145 -8.41 -16.90 -11.03
C ILE A 145 -7.46 -16.38 -9.96
N GLU A 146 -7.83 -15.25 -9.33
CA GLU A 146 -7.07 -14.65 -8.22
C GLU A 146 -7.82 -14.86 -6.91
N ILE A 147 -7.14 -15.45 -5.92
CA ILE A 147 -7.64 -15.58 -4.55
C ILE A 147 -7.01 -14.46 -3.71
N GLY A 148 -7.84 -13.68 -3.00
CA GLY A 148 -7.40 -12.48 -2.30
C GLY A 148 -7.23 -11.31 -3.27
N SER A 149 -8.18 -11.11 -4.18
CA SER A 149 -8.10 -10.13 -5.27
C SER A 149 -8.30 -8.67 -4.83
N SER A 150 -8.72 -8.41 -3.57
CA SER A 150 -8.95 -7.06 -3.05
C SER A 150 -9.86 -6.22 -3.98
N GLY A 151 -9.35 -5.11 -4.53
CA GLY A 151 -10.03 -4.27 -5.52
C GLY A 151 -9.94 -4.78 -6.97
N GLY A 152 -9.29 -5.93 -7.21
CA GLY A 152 -9.23 -6.57 -8.52
C GLY A 152 -8.29 -5.89 -9.52
N LEU A 153 -7.38 -5.02 -9.10
CA LEU A 153 -6.49 -4.31 -10.02
C LEU A 153 -5.56 -5.25 -10.81
N ASN A 154 -5.13 -6.36 -10.21
CA ASN A 154 -4.33 -7.37 -10.93
C ASN A 154 -5.18 -8.18 -11.93
N LEU A 155 -6.49 -8.24 -11.75
CA LEU A 155 -7.39 -8.88 -12.72
C LEU A 155 -7.54 -8.09 -14.03
N LEU A 156 -7.08 -6.83 -14.04
CA LEU A 156 -7.02 -5.99 -15.24
C LEU A 156 -5.73 -6.20 -16.04
N ILE A 157 -5.00 -7.27 -15.78
CA ILE A 157 -3.69 -7.57 -16.37
C ILE A 157 -3.72 -7.62 -17.91
N ASP A 158 -4.84 -7.97 -18.51
CA ASP A 158 -5.07 -7.97 -19.96
C ASP A 158 -5.23 -6.54 -20.55
N ARG A 159 -5.49 -5.54 -19.68
CA ARG A 159 -5.71 -4.14 -20.04
C ARG A 159 -4.50 -3.25 -19.80
N TYR A 160 -3.48 -3.75 -19.14
CA TYR A 160 -2.23 -3.05 -18.94
C TYR A 160 -1.27 -3.30 -20.10
N ARG A 161 -0.44 -2.31 -20.40
CA ARG A 161 0.75 -2.50 -21.19
C ARG A 161 1.93 -2.70 -20.26
N PHE A 162 2.77 -3.67 -20.59
CA PHE A 162 4.03 -3.92 -19.88
C PHE A 162 5.19 -3.64 -20.82
N ASP A 163 6.27 -3.06 -20.29
CA ASP A 163 7.54 -2.88 -21.00
C ASP A 163 8.67 -3.50 -20.18
N PHE A 164 9.20 -4.61 -20.68
CA PHE A 164 10.26 -5.37 -20.03
C PHE A 164 11.60 -5.09 -20.76
N GLY A 165 12.15 -3.88 -20.57
CA GLY A 165 13.42 -3.52 -21.20
C GLY A 165 13.35 -3.39 -22.73
N GLY A 166 12.22 -2.90 -23.25
CA GLY A 166 11.94 -2.74 -24.67
C GLY A 166 11.10 -3.86 -25.27
N ALA A 167 10.91 -4.99 -24.56
CA ALA A 167 9.96 -6.02 -24.97
C ALA A 167 8.56 -5.70 -24.42
N GLY A 168 7.66 -5.26 -25.29
CA GLY A 168 6.32 -4.82 -24.90
C GLY A 168 5.25 -5.87 -25.08
N VAL A 169 4.38 -6.08 -24.07
CA VAL A 169 3.19 -6.95 -24.12
C VAL A 169 1.96 -6.20 -23.64
N GLY A 170 0.80 -6.56 -24.16
CA GLY A 170 -0.50 -5.91 -23.89
C GLY A 170 -0.87 -4.84 -24.93
N PRO A 171 -2.05 -4.21 -24.79
CA PRO A 171 -2.56 -3.23 -25.76
C PRO A 171 -1.63 -2.04 -25.89
N LYS A 172 -1.47 -1.52 -27.12
CA LYS A 172 -0.60 -0.35 -27.38
C LYS A 172 -1.21 0.96 -26.89
N ASP A 173 -2.54 0.98 -26.81
CA ASP A 173 -3.37 2.11 -26.35
C ASP A 173 -3.86 1.94 -24.90
N ALA A 174 -3.21 1.05 -24.13
CA ALA A 174 -3.53 0.82 -22.72
C ALA A 174 -3.45 2.14 -21.92
N PRO A 175 -4.43 2.41 -21.03
CA PRO A 175 -4.41 3.62 -20.20
C PRO A 175 -3.28 3.62 -19.17
N VAL A 176 -2.73 2.44 -18.85
CA VAL A 176 -1.65 2.27 -17.89
C VAL A 176 -0.56 1.44 -18.51
N THR A 177 0.68 1.96 -18.47
CA THR A 177 1.90 1.22 -18.80
C THR A 177 2.69 0.95 -17.53
N ILE A 178 3.04 -0.31 -17.30
CA ILE A 178 3.86 -0.77 -16.17
C ILE A 178 5.24 -1.10 -16.70
N THR A 179 6.24 -0.36 -16.23
CA THR A 179 7.64 -0.50 -16.63
C THR A 179 8.47 -0.86 -15.41
N PRO A 180 8.62 -2.16 -15.08
CA PRO A 180 9.48 -2.58 -13.98
C PRO A 180 10.95 -2.30 -14.31
N GLU A 181 11.79 -2.13 -13.27
CA GLU A 181 13.25 -2.13 -13.48
C GLU A 181 13.66 -3.46 -14.11
N TRP A 182 14.32 -3.39 -15.27
CA TRP A 182 14.74 -4.57 -16.00
C TRP A 182 16.26 -4.67 -16.08
N ARG A 183 16.80 -5.86 -15.83
CA ARG A 183 18.23 -6.14 -15.94
C ARG A 183 18.46 -7.35 -16.82
N GLY A 184 19.33 -7.22 -17.80
CA GLY A 184 19.67 -8.29 -18.75
C GLY A 184 18.87 -8.20 -20.05
N GLU A 185 18.88 -9.28 -20.82
CA GLU A 185 18.18 -9.36 -22.10
C GLU A 185 16.66 -9.33 -21.90
N PRO A 186 15.90 -8.60 -22.75
CA PRO A 186 14.44 -8.61 -22.69
C PRO A 186 13.88 -10.03 -22.85
N PRO A 187 12.75 -10.35 -22.19
CA PRO A 187 12.15 -11.68 -22.30
C PRO A 187 11.54 -11.92 -23.67
N ALA A 188 11.44 -13.19 -24.07
CA ALA A 188 10.60 -13.57 -25.21
C ALA A 188 9.13 -13.26 -24.91
N ILE A 189 8.42 -12.76 -25.93
CA ILE A 189 6.97 -12.46 -25.83
C ILE A 189 6.22 -13.43 -26.74
N PRO A 190 5.88 -14.64 -26.25
CA PRO A 190 5.02 -15.55 -26.99
C PRO A 190 3.59 -14.97 -27.11
N PRO A 191 2.79 -15.44 -28.06
CA PRO A 191 1.38 -15.10 -28.12
C PRO A 191 0.69 -15.43 -26.80
N ILE A 192 -0.10 -14.48 -26.27
CA ILE A 192 -0.90 -14.64 -25.08
C ILE A 192 -2.31 -14.08 -25.31
N ASP A 193 -3.31 -14.80 -24.87
CA ASP A 193 -4.73 -14.44 -24.97
C ASP A 193 -5.40 -14.76 -23.62
N ILE A 194 -5.67 -13.74 -22.83
CA ILE A 194 -6.35 -13.88 -21.54
C ILE A 194 -7.85 -13.82 -21.80
N ILE A 195 -8.49 -14.98 -21.85
CA ILE A 195 -9.91 -15.12 -22.24
C ILE A 195 -10.88 -14.84 -21.10
N SER A 196 -10.44 -14.94 -19.86
CA SER A 196 -11.24 -14.52 -18.69
C SER A 196 -10.36 -14.25 -17.47
N THR A 197 -10.80 -13.31 -16.64
CA THR A 197 -10.25 -13.02 -15.32
C THR A 197 -11.36 -13.07 -14.28
N ARG A 198 -11.16 -13.73 -13.16
CA ARG A 198 -12.09 -13.82 -12.03
C ARG A 198 -11.33 -13.76 -10.72
N GLY A 199 -11.91 -13.10 -9.73
CA GLY A 199 -11.31 -13.00 -8.40
C GLY A 199 -12.31 -13.28 -7.29
N CYS A 200 -11.79 -13.63 -6.11
CA CYS A 200 -12.55 -13.65 -4.87
C CYS A 200 -11.71 -13.08 -3.73
N ASP A 201 -12.38 -12.48 -2.78
CA ASP A 201 -11.78 -11.94 -1.57
C ASP A 201 -12.75 -12.08 -0.40
N VAL A 202 -12.24 -12.15 0.82
CA VAL A 202 -13.08 -12.18 2.05
C VAL A 202 -13.68 -10.81 2.33
N ARG A 203 -13.06 -9.73 1.85
CA ARG A 203 -13.52 -8.35 1.95
C ARG A 203 -13.20 -7.61 0.64
N PRO A 204 -13.93 -7.92 -0.45
CA PRO A 204 -13.66 -7.30 -1.74
C PRO A 204 -13.93 -5.79 -1.67
N LEU A 205 -13.08 -5.01 -2.32
CA LEU A 205 -13.27 -3.57 -2.48
C LEU A 205 -13.93 -3.29 -3.84
N THR A 206 -14.89 -2.39 -3.83
CA THR A 206 -15.44 -1.83 -5.07
C THR A 206 -14.68 -0.55 -5.37
N VAL A 207 -13.76 -0.60 -6.35
CA VAL A 207 -12.88 0.54 -6.70
C VAL A 207 -13.61 1.75 -7.28
N THR A 208 -14.91 1.63 -7.51
CA THR A 208 -15.80 2.70 -7.98
C THR A 208 -16.60 3.36 -6.85
N ASP A 209 -16.56 2.81 -5.64
CA ASP A 209 -17.18 3.43 -4.46
C ASP A 209 -16.17 4.43 -3.87
N PRO A 210 -16.59 5.68 -3.61
CA PRO A 210 -15.74 6.72 -3.03
C PRO A 210 -15.35 6.44 -1.57
#